data_4c70409c17e64e95e7fac71175821d61
#
_entry.id   4c70409c17e64e95e7fac71175821d61
#
_cell.length_a   1.000
_cell.length_b   1.000
_cell.length_c   1.000
_cell.angle_alpha   90.00
_cell.angle_beta   90.00
_cell.angle_gamma   90.00
#
_symmetry.space_group_name_H-M   'P 1'
#
loop_
_entity.id
_entity.type
_entity.pdbx_description
1 polymer ?
#
loop_
_entity_poly.entity_id
_entity_poly.type
_entity_poly.pdbx_seq_one_letter_code
_entity_poly.pdbx_strand_id
1 'polypeptide(L)'
;MVEFKDVSVTYSSGVDALNKVNLKINDGDFAFVVGPSGAGKSTLIKLVLKEIDATSGTVMVNGFNLKKLRRRKIPALRRTIGVVFQDFRLIPTMTVYENVAFVLRVIDAPAKYIRSRVPYVISLVGLSDKAKSYPTELSGGEQQRVALARALVNDPQLIIADEPSGNIDPALSYEIVELLKGINECGTTILMVTHEHDLVRYFGGRIININKGQIAFDEVIGGSNESK
;
A
#
# COMPACT_ATOMS: atom_id res chain seq x y z
N MET A 1 9.08 -7.39 5.47
CA MET A 1 10.34 -6.62 5.29
C MET A 1 10.61 -6.29 3.82
N VAL A 2 10.98 -5.04 3.53
CA VAL A 2 11.40 -4.58 2.19
C VAL A 2 12.82 -4.03 2.27
N GLU A 3 13.72 -4.46 1.38
CA GLU A 3 15.11 -4.01 1.37
C GLU A 3 15.57 -3.72 -0.07
N PHE A 4 16.14 -2.53 -0.26
CA PHE A 4 16.81 -2.08 -1.47
C PHE A 4 18.30 -1.95 -1.19
N LYS A 5 19.15 -2.56 -2.03
CA LYS A 5 20.61 -2.47 -1.95
C LYS A 5 21.17 -1.99 -3.29
N ASP A 6 21.67 -0.76 -3.31
CA ASP A 6 22.26 -0.08 -4.47
C ASP A 6 21.38 -0.15 -5.72
N VAL A 7 20.07 0.07 -5.53
CA VAL A 7 19.06 -0.13 -6.58
C VAL A 7 18.99 1.09 -7.48
N SER A 8 19.17 0.85 -8.78
CA SER A 8 18.93 1.85 -9.83
C SER A 8 17.89 1.36 -10.82
N VAL A 9 17.11 2.28 -11.37
CA VAL A 9 16.15 2.04 -12.44
C VAL A 9 16.28 3.12 -13.49
N THR A 10 16.62 2.71 -14.70
CA THR A 10 16.62 3.56 -15.90
C THR A 10 15.56 3.01 -16.86
N TYR A 11 14.56 3.81 -17.21
CA TYR A 11 13.54 3.43 -18.18
C TYR A 11 14.11 3.41 -19.61
N SER A 12 13.45 2.71 -20.52
CA SER A 12 13.82 2.64 -21.94
C SER A 12 13.85 4.01 -22.64
N SER A 13 13.14 5.00 -22.07
CA SER A 13 13.18 6.41 -22.48
C SER A 13 14.47 7.13 -22.10
N GLY A 14 15.41 6.49 -21.40
CA GLY A 14 16.63 7.10 -20.88
C GLY A 14 16.48 7.86 -19.56
N VAL A 15 15.28 7.83 -18.95
CA VAL A 15 15.02 8.51 -17.68
C VAL A 15 15.51 7.67 -16.51
N ASP A 16 16.43 8.21 -15.70
CA ASP A 16 16.88 7.62 -14.46
C ASP A 16 15.85 7.92 -13.35
N ALA A 17 15.05 6.92 -13.04
CA ALA A 17 13.96 7.06 -12.06
C ALA A 17 14.39 6.76 -10.63
N LEU A 18 15.38 5.86 -10.44
CA LEU A 18 16.03 5.60 -9.17
C LEU A 18 17.53 5.47 -9.38
N ASN A 19 18.33 5.99 -8.44
CA ASN A 19 19.77 6.00 -8.51
C ASN A 19 20.42 5.58 -7.18
N LYS A 20 20.96 4.36 -7.14
CA LYS A 20 21.67 3.74 -6.00
C LYS A 20 20.89 3.84 -4.68
N VAL A 21 19.58 3.58 -4.74
CA VAL A 21 18.72 3.62 -3.58
C VAL A 21 19.09 2.51 -2.63
N ASN A 22 19.36 2.89 -1.37
CA ASN A 22 19.53 2.01 -0.22
C ASN A 22 18.42 2.32 0.78
N LEU A 23 17.55 1.35 1.05
CA LEU A 23 16.39 1.52 1.93
C LEU A 23 16.06 0.18 2.57
N LYS A 24 15.74 0.19 3.86
CA LYS A 24 15.26 -0.99 4.57
C LYS A 24 14.02 -0.64 5.38
N ILE A 25 12.92 -1.33 5.15
CA ILE A 25 11.67 -1.25 5.91
C ILE A 25 11.53 -2.58 6.63
N ASN A 26 11.49 -2.55 7.96
CA ASN A 26 11.38 -3.76 8.78
C ASN A 26 9.92 -4.23 8.86
N ASP A 27 9.73 -5.46 9.34
CA ASP A 27 8.40 -5.96 9.63
C ASP A 27 7.78 -5.12 10.77
N GLY A 28 6.51 -4.73 10.61
CA GLY A 28 5.80 -3.88 11.55
C GLY A 28 6.08 -2.37 11.44
N ASP A 29 7.00 -1.93 10.57
CA ASP A 29 7.20 -0.49 10.34
C ASP A 29 5.95 0.16 9.72
N PHE A 30 5.63 1.39 10.16
CA PHE A 30 4.77 2.32 9.43
C PHE A 30 5.67 3.42 8.85
N ALA A 31 5.81 3.46 7.53
CA ALA A 31 6.69 4.41 6.86
C ALA A 31 5.92 5.24 5.81
N PHE A 32 6.07 6.55 5.90
CA PHE A 32 5.65 7.48 4.87
C PHE A 32 6.75 7.67 3.83
N VAL A 33 6.42 7.55 2.56
CA VAL A 33 7.31 7.91 1.45
C VAL A 33 6.81 9.20 0.83
N VAL A 34 7.61 10.25 0.97
CA VAL A 34 7.28 11.60 0.51
C VAL A 34 8.27 12.06 -0.56
N GLY A 35 7.89 13.10 -1.30
CA GLY A 35 8.76 13.72 -2.30
C GLY A 35 7.95 14.34 -3.44
N PRO A 36 8.55 15.20 -4.27
CA PRO A 36 7.87 15.86 -5.37
C PRO A 36 7.36 14.87 -6.42
N SER A 37 6.47 15.34 -7.30
CA SER A 37 6.05 14.55 -8.48
C SER A 37 7.27 14.18 -9.32
N GLY A 38 7.30 12.96 -9.85
CA GLY A 38 8.44 12.46 -10.63
C GLY A 38 9.69 12.08 -9.81
N ALA A 39 9.68 12.18 -8.47
CA ALA A 39 10.84 11.85 -7.63
C ALA A 39 11.26 10.37 -7.63
N GLY A 40 10.41 9.46 -8.13
CA GLY A 40 10.68 8.00 -8.15
C GLY A 40 9.76 7.18 -7.25
N LYS A 41 8.80 7.78 -6.52
CA LYS A 41 7.89 7.09 -5.60
C LYS A 41 7.11 5.93 -6.25
N SER A 42 6.45 6.19 -7.38
CA SER A 42 5.71 5.17 -8.11
C SER A 42 6.64 4.09 -8.72
N THR A 43 7.88 4.44 -9.05
CA THR A 43 8.89 3.48 -9.51
C THR A 43 9.30 2.53 -8.38
N LEU A 44 9.43 3.04 -7.16
CA LEU A 44 9.69 2.22 -5.97
C LEU A 44 8.54 1.22 -5.75
N ILE A 45 7.28 1.67 -5.81
CA ILE A 45 6.10 0.78 -5.69
C ILE A 45 6.12 -0.30 -6.80
N LYS A 46 6.32 0.08 -8.06
CA LYS A 46 6.37 -0.85 -9.19
C LYS A 46 7.45 -1.92 -9.04
N LEU A 47 8.61 -1.57 -8.47
CA LEU A 47 9.65 -2.54 -8.12
C LEU A 47 9.16 -3.53 -7.07
N VAL A 48 8.59 -3.05 -5.94
CA VAL A 48 8.09 -3.91 -4.87
C VAL A 48 7.04 -4.88 -5.38
N LEU A 49 6.14 -4.43 -6.28
CA LEU A 49 5.11 -5.26 -6.91
C LEU A 49 5.65 -6.16 -8.04
N LYS A 50 6.96 -6.07 -8.37
CA LYS A 50 7.57 -6.77 -9.50
C LYS A 50 6.82 -6.50 -10.82
N GLU A 51 6.42 -5.26 -11.04
CA GLU A 51 5.87 -4.78 -12.32
C GLU A 51 6.99 -4.38 -13.28
N ILE A 52 8.11 -3.90 -12.71
CA ILE A 52 9.35 -3.59 -13.42
C ILE A 52 10.53 -4.28 -12.74
N ASP A 53 11.63 -4.36 -13.45
CA ASP A 53 12.91 -4.84 -12.94
C ASP A 53 13.87 -3.68 -12.62
N ALA A 54 14.71 -3.87 -11.62
CA ALA A 54 15.83 -2.96 -11.36
C ALA A 54 16.90 -3.12 -12.46
N THR A 55 17.44 -2.01 -12.93
CA THR A 55 18.59 -1.99 -13.85
C THR A 55 19.86 -2.50 -13.16
N SER A 56 20.04 -2.13 -11.89
CA SER A 56 21.13 -2.62 -11.03
C SER A 56 20.69 -2.76 -9.57
N GLY A 57 21.51 -3.40 -8.76
CA GLY A 57 21.24 -3.63 -7.35
C GLY A 57 20.36 -4.84 -7.08
N THR A 58 19.82 -4.91 -5.87
CA THR A 58 18.97 -6.03 -5.40
C THR A 58 17.81 -5.52 -4.57
N VAL A 59 16.61 -6.03 -4.86
CA VAL A 59 15.40 -5.77 -4.07
C VAL A 59 14.94 -7.06 -3.42
N MET A 60 14.72 -7.02 -2.10
CA MET A 60 14.11 -8.09 -1.32
C MET A 60 12.75 -7.62 -0.82
N VAL A 61 11.72 -8.45 -0.93
CA VAL A 61 10.36 -8.16 -0.43
C VAL A 61 9.80 -9.42 0.21
N ASN A 62 9.44 -9.37 1.48
CA ASN A 62 8.85 -10.48 2.24
C ASN A 62 9.59 -11.82 2.01
N GLY A 63 10.93 -11.79 2.03
CA GLY A 63 11.79 -12.95 1.80
C GLY A 63 12.04 -13.31 0.32
N PHE A 64 11.37 -12.65 -0.63
CA PHE A 64 11.58 -12.88 -2.05
C PHE A 64 12.70 -12.00 -2.60
N ASN A 65 13.74 -12.60 -3.20
CA ASN A 65 14.72 -11.87 -4.00
C ASN A 65 14.15 -11.61 -5.40
N LEU A 66 13.79 -10.34 -5.70
CA LEU A 66 13.09 -10.00 -6.93
C LEU A 66 13.94 -10.21 -8.20
N LYS A 67 15.28 -10.07 -8.10
CA LYS A 67 16.21 -10.33 -9.22
C LYS A 67 16.21 -11.81 -9.64
N LYS A 68 16.04 -12.73 -8.65
CA LYS A 68 16.05 -14.18 -8.87
C LYS A 68 14.63 -14.76 -9.01
N LEU A 69 13.59 -13.94 -8.85
CA LEU A 69 12.21 -14.40 -8.80
C LEU A 69 11.71 -14.81 -10.21
N ARG A 70 11.44 -16.10 -10.37
CA ARG A 70 10.88 -16.63 -11.63
C ARG A 70 9.44 -16.13 -11.81
N ARG A 71 9.04 -15.83 -13.05
CA ARG A 71 7.72 -15.28 -13.41
C ARG A 71 6.53 -16.04 -12.77
N ARG A 72 6.60 -17.37 -12.74
CA ARG A 72 5.57 -18.23 -12.10
C ARG A 72 5.43 -18.05 -10.58
N LYS A 73 6.40 -17.42 -9.92
CA LYS A 73 6.39 -17.14 -8.47
C LYS A 73 5.93 -15.72 -8.13
N ILE A 74 5.75 -14.84 -9.11
CA ILE A 74 5.25 -13.47 -8.90
C ILE A 74 3.88 -13.46 -8.19
N PRO A 75 2.90 -14.34 -8.55
CA PRO A 75 1.64 -14.41 -7.81
C PRO A 75 1.82 -14.72 -6.32
N ALA A 76 2.80 -15.57 -5.96
CA ALA A 76 3.08 -15.88 -4.55
C ALA A 76 3.61 -14.66 -3.78
N LEU A 77 4.50 -13.85 -4.39
CA LEU A 77 4.92 -12.57 -3.84
C LEU A 77 3.71 -11.64 -3.64
N ARG A 78 2.92 -11.40 -4.70
CA ARG A 78 1.79 -10.44 -4.67
C ARG A 78 0.70 -10.83 -3.67
N ARG A 79 0.55 -12.11 -3.34
CA ARG A 79 -0.37 -12.58 -2.27
C ARG A 79 0.07 -12.12 -0.88
N THR A 80 1.34 -11.77 -0.67
CA THR A 80 1.84 -11.24 0.61
C THR A 80 1.70 -9.72 0.71
N ILE A 81 1.20 -9.05 -0.33
CA ILE A 81 1.11 -7.60 -0.43
C ILE A 81 -0.34 -7.19 -0.67
N GLY A 82 -0.87 -6.31 0.16
CA GLY A 82 -2.09 -5.57 -0.11
C GLY A 82 -1.76 -4.23 -0.78
N VAL A 83 -2.57 -3.79 -1.73
CA VAL A 83 -2.37 -2.49 -2.39
C VAL A 83 -3.65 -1.68 -2.35
N VAL A 84 -3.52 -0.44 -1.90
CA VAL A 84 -4.57 0.58 -1.92
C VAL A 84 -4.13 1.66 -2.90
N PHE A 85 -4.90 1.87 -3.96
CA PHE A 85 -4.60 2.84 -5.01
C PHE A 85 -5.40 4.13 -4.82
N GLN A 86 -4.90 5.24 -5.32
CA GLN A 86 -5.57 6.53 -5.31
C GLN A 86 -6.92 6.52 -6.05
N ASP A 87 -7.03 5.76 -7.15
CA ASP A 87 -8.22 5.62 -7.98
C ASP A 87 -9.14 4.46 -7.57
N PHE A 88 -9.00 3.96 -6.35
CA PHE A 88 -9.74 2.86 -5.71
C PHE A 88 -9.69 1.53 -6.48
N ARG A 89 -9.75 1.53 -7.79
CA ARG A 89 -9.77 0.37 -8.71
C ARG A 89 -10.82 -0.67 -8.33
N LEU A 90 -11.99 -0.21 -7.92
CA LEU A 90 -13.12 -1.09 -7.65
C LEU A 90 -13.73 -1.60 -8.95
N ILE A 91 -14.26 -2.82 -8.91
CA ILE A 91 -15.00 -3.41 -10.04
C ILE A 91 -16.43 -2.88 -9.95
N PRO A 92 -16.85 -1.99 -10.88
CA PRO A 92 -18.11 -1.26 -10.74
C PRO A 92 -19.37 -2.14 -10.83
N THR A 93 -19.25 -3.31 -11.45
CA THR A 93 -20.33 -4.29 -11.61
C THR A 93 -20.43 -5.28 -10.44
N MET A 94 -19.61 -5.13 -9.43
CA MET A 94 -19.57 -5.96 -8.23
C MET A 94 -19.97 -5.13 -7.00
N THR A 95 -20.74 -5.72 -6.10
CA THR A 95 -21.03 -5.14 -4.78
C THR A 95 -19.77 -5.00 -3.93
N VAL A 96 -19.85 -4.30 -2.80
CA VAL A 96 -18.77 -4.21 -1.79
C VAL A 96 -18.30 -5.62 -1.39
N TYR A 97 -19.26 -6.50 -1.03
CA TYR A 97 -18.95 -7.89 -0.67
C TYR A 97 -18.19 -8.62 -1.78
N GLU A 98 -18.66 -8.49 -3.01
CA GLU A 98 -18.07 -9.17 -4.17
C GLU A 98 -16.69 -8.63 -4.53
N ASN A 99 -16.47 -7.31 -4.43
CA ASN A 99 -15.16 -6.69 -4.62
C ASN A 99 -14.12 -7.25 -3.64
N VAL A 100 -14.50 -7.39 -2.36
CA VAL A 100 -13.60 -7.95 -1.33
C VAL A 100 -13.43 -9.46 -1.51
N ALA A 101 -14.53 -10.20 -1.76
CA ALA A 101 -14.51 -11.64 -1.98
C ALA A 101 -13.70 -12.06 -3.23
N PHE A 102 -13.64 -11.19 -4.24
CA PHE A 102 -12.94 -11.44 -5.49
C PHE A 102 -11.47 -11.81 -5.27
N VAL A 103 -10.78 -11.12 -4.37
CA VAL A 103 -9.37 -11.40 -4.04
C VAL A 103 -9.17 -12.84 -3.56
N LEU A 104 -10.03 -13.29 -2.66
CA LEU A 104 -9.97 -14.65 -2.13
C LEU A 104 -10.37 -15.70 -3.16
N ARG A 105 -11.32 -15.39 -4.05
CA ARG A 105 -11.71 -16.28 -5.17
C ARG A 105 -10.57 -16.48 -6.16
N VAL A 106 -9.82 -15.41 -6.49
CA VAL A 106 -8.67 -15.48 -7.42
C VAL A 106 -7.55 -16.40 -6.91
N ILE A 107 -7.46 -16.58 -5.59
CA ILE A 107 -6.45 -17.46 -4.97
C ILE A 107 -6.99 -18.83 -4.59
N ASP A 108 -8.20 -19.18 -5.06
CA ASP A 108 -8.90 -20.44 -4.79
C ASP A 108 -9.10 -20.72 -3.29
N ALA A 109 -9.38 -19.67 -2.50
CA ALA A 109 -9.67 -19.82 -1.07
C ALA A 109 -10.97 -20.61 -0.84
N PRO A 110 -11.04 -21.48 0.19
CA PRO A 110 -12.24 -22.26 0.50
C PRO A 110 -13.48 -21.37 0.71
N ALA A 111 -14.63 -21.75 0.18
CA ALA A 111 -15.88 -20.99 0.29
C ALA A 111 -16.29 -20.73 1.76
N LYS A 112 -15.97 -21.64 2.69
CA LYS A 112 -16.20 -21.45 4.13
C LYS A 112 -15.37 -20.28 4.67
N TYR A 113 -14.09 -20.17 4.25
CA TYR A 113 -13.21 -19.06 4.65
C TYR A 113 -13.71 -17.74 4.08
N ILE A 114 -14.10 -17.69 2.80
CA ILE A 114 -14.64 -16.47 2.17
C ILE A 114 -15.87 -15.97 2.95
N ARG A 115 -16.82 -16.87 3.28
CA ARG A 115 -18.06 -16.52 4.01
C ARG A 115 -17.82 -15.96 5.41
N SER A 116 -16.73 -16.33 6.07
CA SER A 116 -16.39 -15.79 7.40
C SER A 116 -15.49 -14.55 7.31
N ARG A 117 -14.48 -14.59 6.42
CA ARG A 117 -13.45 -13.54 6.36
C ARG A 117 -13.95 -12.24 5.73
N VAL A 118 -14.74 -12.31 4.66
CA VAL A 118 -15.20 -11.12 3.94
C VAL A 118 -16.08 -10.22 4.82
N PRO A 119 -17.14 -10.71 5.49
CA PRO A 119 -17.93 -9.87 6.39
C PRO A 119 -17.10 -9.28 7.54
N TYR A 120 -16.17 -10.05 8.08
CA TYR A 120 -15.27 -9.59 9.14
C TYR A 120 -14.44 -8.36 8.68
N VAL A 121 -13.81 -8.45 7.51
CA VAL A 121 -12.98 -7.35 7.00
C VAL A 121 -13.82 -6.13 6.61
N ILE A 122 -15.03 -6.35 6.05
CA ILE A 122 -15.98 -5.26 5.75
C ILE A 122 -16.40 -4.54 7.05
N SER A 123 -16.58 -5.28 8.15
CA SER A 123 -16.92 -4.66 9.43
C SER A 123 -15.74 -3.89 10.02
N LEU A 124 -14.48 -4.34 9.84
CA LEU A 124 -13.29 -3.62 10.27
C LEU A 124 -13.17 -2.22 9.65
N VAL A 125 -13.61 -2.08 8.40
CA VAL A 125 -13.60 -0.78 7.70
C VAL A 125 -14.92 0.00 7.87
N GLY A 126 -15.85 -0.46 8.72
CA GLY A 126 -17.10 0.23 9.05
C GLY A 126 -18.13 0.25 7.91
N LEU A 127 -18.18 -0.79 7.05
CA LEU A 127 -19.06 -0.85 5.88
C LEU A 127 -20.07 -2.03 5.92
N SER A 128 -20.40 -2.53 7.12
CA SER A 128 -21.31 -3.69 7.28
C SER A 128 -22.67 -3.49 6.62
N ASP A 129 -23.25 -2.31 6.75
CA ASP A 129 -24.54 -1.90 6.19
C ASP A 129 -24.50 -1.69 4.66
N LYS A 130 -23.30 -1.46 4.12
CA LYS A 130 -23.05 -1.22 2.68
C LYS A 130 -22.57 -2.46 1.92
N ALA A 131 -22.52 -3.64 2.56
CA ALA A 131 -21.97 -4.86 1.95
C ALA A 131 -22.63 -5.25 0.60
N LYS A 132 -23.89 -4.86 0.39
CA LYS A 132 -24.66 -5.12 -0.84
C LYS A 132 -24.68 -3.95 -1.84
N SER A 133 -24.14 -2.79 -1.46
CA SER A 133 -24.09 -1.60 -2.33
C SER A 133 -23.05 -1.77 -3.42
N TYR A 134 -23.26 -1.12 -4.55
CA TYR A 134 -22.31 -1.01 -5.66
C TYR A 134 -21.41 0.21 -5.48
N PRO A 135 -20.21 0.22 -6.07
CA PRO A 135 -19.28 1.36 -5.97
C PRO A 135 -19.90 2.71 -6.34
N THR A 136 -20.81 2.75 -7.29
CA THR A 136 -21.51 3.97 -7.72
C THR A 136 -22.48 4.55 -6.69
N GLU A 137 -22.84 3.77 -5.67
CA GLU A 137 -23.74 4.17 -4.57
C GLU A 137 -22.95 4.63 -3.34
N LEU A 138 -21.61 4.64 -3.41
CA LEU A 138 -20.71 4.95 -2.31
C LEU A 138 -20.06 6.32 -2.49
N SER A 139 -19.84 7.02 -1.38
CA SER A 139 -18.96 8.20 -1.34
C SER A 139 -17.50 7.80 -1.63
N GLY A 140 -16.65 8.78 -1.96
CA GLY A 140 -15.23 8.54 -2.19
C GLY A 140 -14.53 7.89 -1.00
N GLY A 141 -14.81 8.34 0.23
CA GLY A 141 -14.27 7.74 1.44
C GLY A 141 -14.75 6.30 1.68
N GLU A 142 -16.03 5.98 1.39
CA GLU A 142 -16.54 4.62 1.44
C GLU A 142 -15.87 3.72 0.38
N GLN A 143 -15.67 4.23 -0.84
CA GLN A 143 -14.94 3.49 -1.89
C GLN A 143 -13.50 3.20 -1.47
N GLN A 144 -12.83 4.15 -0.83
CA GLN A 144 -11.47 3.96 -0.30
C GLN A 144 -11.44 2.91 0.81
N ARG A 145 -12.43 2.90 1.70
CA ARG A 145 -12.56 1.85 2.73
C ARG A 145 -12.80 0.46 2.10
N VAL A 146 -13.55 0.37 0.98
CA VAL A 146 -13.67 -0.90 0.23
C VAL A 146 -12.33 -1.33 -0.37
N ALA A 147 -11.55 -0.39 -0.94
CA ALA A 147 -10.22 -0.68 -1.46
C ALA A 147 -9.27 -1.18 -0.36
N LEU A 148 -9.35 -0.59 0.84
CA LEU A 148 -8.61 -1.03 2.01
C LEU A 148 -9.07 -2.43 2.49
N ALA A 149 -10.37 -2.69 2.56
CA ALA A 149 -10.91 -4.03 2.88
C ALA A 149 -10.40 -5.08 1.89
N ARG A 150 -10.36 -4.74 0.62
CA ARG A 150 -9.83 -5.61 -0.44
C ARG A 150 -8.33 -5.89 -0.27
N ALA A 151 -7.54 -4.91 0.16
CA ALA A 151 -6.12 -5.08 0.45
C ALA A 151 -5.89 -5.98 1.68
N LEU A 152 -6.77 -5.90 2.69
CA LEU A 152 -6.66 -6.62 3.97
C LEU A 152 -7.15 -8.07 3.95
N VAL A 153 -8.04 -8.42 3.02
CA VAL A 153 -8.81 -9.66 3.12
C VAL A 153 -7.97 -10.93 3.11
N ASN A 154 -6.77 -10.87 2.51
CA ASN A 154 -5.83 -12.00 2.41
C ASN A 154 -4.70 -11.95 3.47
N ASP A 155 -4.85 -11.24 4.57
CA ASP A 155 -3.85 -11.11 5.64
C ASP A 155 -2.44 -10.76 5.11
N PRO A 156 -2.25 -9.61 4.43
CA PRO A 156 -0.97 -9.27 3.84
C PRO A 156 0.08 -8.95 4.91
N GLN A 157 1.34 -9.29 4.63
CA GLN A 157 2.48 -8.90 5.47
C GLN A 157 2.87 -7.42 5.26
N LEU A 158 2.58 -6.89 4.06
CA LEU A 158 2.85 -5.52 3.67
C LEU A 158 1.62 -4.91 3.00
N ILE A 159 1.24 -3.70 3.42
CA ILE A 159 0.28 -2.87 2.68
C ILE A 159 1.04 -1.70 2.07
N ILE A 160 0.83 -1.50 0.77
CA ILE A 160 1.27 -0.32 0.04
C ILE A 160 0.03 0.55 -0.19
N ALA A 161 0.03 1.76 0.36
CA ALA A 161 -1.01 2.75 0.14
C ALA A 161 -0.44 3.87 -0.75
N ASP A 162 -0.84 3.91 -2.02
CA ASP A 162 -0.36 4.87 -3.01
C ASP A 162 -1.35 6.03 -3.10
N GLU A 163 -1.01 7.14 -2.44
CA GLU A 163 -1.82 8.35 -2.32
C GLU A 163 -3.29 8.06 -1.91
N PRO A 164 -3.51 7.33 -0.79
CA PRO A 164 -4.84 6.81 -0.46
C PRO A 164 -5.85 7.91 -0.10
N SER A 165 -5.41 9.14 0.08
CA SER A 165 -6.19 10.33 0.40
C SER A 165 -6.42 11.25 -0.81
N GLY A 166 -5.74 11.02 -1.94
CA GLY A 166 -5.68 11.98 -3.04
C GLY A 166 -7.01 12.30 -3.74
N ASN A 167 -8.06 11.51 -3.56
CA ASN A 167 -9.37 11.69 -4.19
C ASN A 167 -10.52 11.79 -3.17
N ILE A 168 -10.23 12.06 -1.91
CA ILE A 168 -11.21 12.16 -0.83
C ILE A 168 -11.06 13.48 -0.06
N ASP A 169 -12.11 13.83 0.71
CA ASP A 169 -12.09 15.00 1.59
C ASP A 169 -10.95 14.91 2.62
N PRO A 170 -10.25 16.02 2.94
CA PRO A 170 -9.16 16.02 3.93
C PRO A 170 -9.53 15.41 5.28
N ALA A 171 -10.76 15.61 5.78
CA ALA A 171 -11.19 15.01 7.04
C ALA A 171 -11.21 13.47 6.96
N LEU A 172 -11.66 12.92 5.83
CA LEU A 172 -11.66 11.47 5.58
C LEU A 172 -10.24 10.90 5.39
N SER A 173 -9.28 11.73 4.95
CA SER A 173 -7.87 11.34 4.84
C SER A 173 -7.30 10.92 6.20
N TYR A 174 -7.60 11.66 7.24
CA TYR A 174 -7.16 11.32 8.61
C TYR A 174 -7.77 9.99 9.08
N GLU A 175 -9.05 9.76 8.83
CA GLU A 175 -9.71 8.49 9.19
C GLU A 175 -9.07 7.27 8.48
N ILE A 176 -8.67 7.42 7.20
CA ILE A 176 -8.00 6.35 6.46
C ILE A 176 -6.62 6.05 7.05
N VAL A 177 -5.85 7.08 7.44
CA VAL A 177 -4.53 6.86 8.07
C VAL A 177 -4.66 6.30 9.47
N GLU A 178 -5.66 6.73 10.25
CA GLU A 178 -5.98 6.13 11.56
C GLU A 178 -6.29 4.63 11.43
N LEU A 179 -7.10 4.27 10.43
CA LEU A 179 -7.41 2.88 10.15
C LEU A 179 -6.17 2.08 9.74
N LEU A 180 -5.29 2.66 8.91
CA LEU A 180 -4.00 2.05 8.55
C LEU A 180 -3.07 1.90 9.78
N LYS A 181 -3.05 2.86 10.71
CA LYS A 181 -2.29 2.75 11.96
C LYS A 181 -2.82 1.62 12.85
N GLY A 182 -4.13 1.51 13.03
CA GLY A 182 -4.72 0.40 13.78
C GLY A 182 -4.37 -0.98 13.17
N ILE A 183 -4.30 -1.07 11.83
CA ILE A 183 -3.85 -2.28 11.12
C ILE A 183 -2.36 -2.53 11.37
N ASN A 184 -1.54 -1.50 11.39
CA ASN A 184 -0.11 -1.60 11.67
C ASN A 184 0.16 -2.08 13.09
N GLU A 185 -0.58 -1.60 14.09
CA GLU A 185 -0.50 -2.04 15.49
C GLU A 185 -0.79 -3.55 15.64
N CYS A 186 -1.56 -4.13 14.71
CA CYS A 186 -1.76 -5.58 14.63
C CYS A 186 -0.59 -6.33 13.97
N GLY A 187 0.51 -5.64 13.63
CA GLY A 187 1.77 -6.22 13.11
C GLY A 187 1.93 -6.17 11.58
N THR A 188 0.96 -5.63 10.83
CA THR A 188 1.10 -5.46 9.38
C THR A 188 2.05 -4.30 9.07
N THR A 189 3.02 -4.49 8.18
CA THR A 189 3.90 -3.42 7.70
C THR A 189 3.13 -2.49 6.76
N ILE A 190 3.28 -1.18 6.94
CA ILE A 190 2.62 -0.17 6.09
C ILE A 190 3.67 0.69 5.38
N LEU A 191 3.54 0.80 4.08
CA LEU A 191 4.28 1.74 3.24
C LEU A 191 3.29 2.69 2.58
N MET A 192 3.16 3.90 3.09
CA MET A 192 2.24 4.90 2.55
C MET A 192 3.00 5.95 1.74
N VAL A 193 2.65 6.07 0.47
CA VAL A 193 3.12 7.16 -0.39
C VAL A 193 2.12 8.30 -0.33
N THR A 194 2.59 9.50 -0.02
CA THR A 194 1.73 10.69 0.02
C THR A 194 2.53 11.96 -0.27
N HIS A 195 1.85 12.99 -0.72
CA HIS A 195 2.36 14.35 -0.82
C HIS A 195 1.73 15.29 0.22
N GLU A 196 0.85 14.78 1.09
CA GLU A 196 0.17 15.54 2.14
C GLU A 196 1.06 15.69 3.38
N HIS A 197 1.85 16.76 3.42
CA HIS A 197 2.78 17.01 4.52
C HIS A 197 2.10 17.22 5.87
N ASP A 198 0.91 17.82 5.90
CA ASP A 198 0.17 18.08 7.15
C ASP A 198 -0.29 16.77 7.80
N LEU A 199 -0.73 15.81 7.00
CA LEU A 199 -1.09 14.48 7.45
C LEU A 199 0.11 13.74 8.04
N VAL A 200 1.27 13.81 7.36
CA VAL A 200 2.53 13.22 7.84
C VAL A 200 2.97 13.86 9.16
N ARG A 201 2.88 15.17 9.30
CA ARG A 201 3.22 15.89 10.55
C ARG A 201 2.27 15.54 11.69
N TYR A 202 0.98 15.39 11.40
CA TYR A 202 -0.02 15.06 12.40
C TYR A 202 0.21 13.67 13.00
N PHE A 203 0.41 12.67 12.15
CA PHE A 203 0.58 11.30 12.59
C PHE A 203 1.99 10.97 13.06
N GLY A 204 3.00 11.70 12.59
CA GLY A 204 4.40 11.38 12.86
C GLY A 204 4.81 9.99 12.37
N GLY A 205 5.96 9.51 12.82
CA GLY A 205 6.52 8.22 12.48
C GLY A 205 7.70 8.33 11.52
N ARG A 206 8.02 7.23 10.81
CA ARG A 206 9.16 7.18 9.91
C ARG A 206 8.83 7.84 8.57
N ILE A 207 9.67 8.79 8.17
CA ILE A 207 9.52 9.54 6.92
C ILE A 207 10.74 9.30 6.04
N ILE A 208 10.47 8.79 4.85
CA ILE A 208 11.45 8.53 3.80
C ILE A 208 11.21 9.55 2.68
N ASN A 209 12.12 10.49 2.50
CA ASN A 209 12.02 11.48 1.43
C ASN A 209 12.81 10.99 0.21
N ILE A 210 12.12 10.90 -0.92
CA ILE A 210 12.74 10.61 -2.22
C ILE A 210 12.80 11.91 -3.04
N ASN A 211 13.99 12.23 -3.52
CA ASN A 211 14.20 13.37 -4.40
C ASN A 211 15.13 12.97 -5.56
N LYS A 212 14.72 13.25 -6.80
CA LYS A 212 15.48 12.92 -8.02
C LYS A 212 16.03 11.49 -8.02
N GLY A 213 15.21 10.53 -7.62
CA GLY A 213 15.54 9.11 -7.61
C GLY A 213 16.47 8.66 -6.49
N GLN A 214 16.76 9.49 -5.50
CA GLN A 214 17.61 9.16 -4.36
C GLN A 214 16.87 9.36 -3.02
N ILE A 215 17.26 8.64 -1.97
CA ILE A 215 16.79 8.90 -0.62
C ILE A 215 17.52 10.16 -0.12
N ALA A 216 16.77 11.24 0.07
CA ALA A 216 17.31 12.50 0.58
C ALA A 216 17.47 12.47 2.11
N PHE A 217 16.48 11.86 2.81
CA PHE A 217 16.55 11.55 4.24
C PHE A 217 15.61 10.39 4.59
N ASP A 218 15.88 9.73 5.71
CA ASP A 218 15.10 8.64 6.29
C ASP A 218 15.14 8.82 7.82
N GLU A 219 14.10 9.41 8.39
CA GLU A 219 14.06 9.88 9.78
C GLU A 219 12.75 9.52 10.45
N VAL A 220 12.78 9.43 11.78
CA VAL A 220 11.57 9.28 12.61
C VAL A 220 11.25 10.62 13.26
N ILE A 221 10.04 11.13 13.05
CA ILE A 221 9.54 12.35 13.67
C ILE A 221 8.39 12.05 14.63
N GLY A 222 8.31 12.81 15.73
CA GLY A 222 7.15 12.78 16.63
C GLY A 222 5.92 13.37 15.93
N GLY A 223 4.74 12.77 16.15
CA GLY A 223 3.47 13.33 15.65
C GLY A 223 2.94 14.42 16.55
N SER A 224 2.26 15.43 15.98
CA SER A 224 1.55 16.46 16.76
C SER A 224 0.34 15.90 17.54
N ASN A 225 -0.04 14.66 17.28
CA ASN A 225 -1.11 13.94 17.96
C ASN A 225 -0.70 13.39 19.34
N GLU A 226 0.61 13.27 19.64
CA GLU A 226 1.12 12.74 20.91
C GLU A 226 1.10 13.76 22.06
N SER A 227 0.60 14.99 21.81
CA SER A 227 0.60 16.09 22.78
C SER A 227 -0.77 16.36 23.43
N LYS A 228 -1.67 15.36 23.50
CA LYS A 228 -2.97 15.51 24.18
C LYS A 228 -3.21 14.39 25.19
#